data_1d3fbb35eed1260f432931c31feb7dfb
#
_entry.id   1d3fbb35eed1260f432931c31feb7dfb
#
_cell.length_a   1.000
_cell.length_b   1.000
_cell.length_c   1.000
_cell.angle_alpha   90.00
_cell.angle_beta   90.00
_cell.angle_gamma   90.00
#
_symmetry.space_group_name_H-M   'P 1'
#
loop_
_entity.id
_entity.type
_entity.pdbx_description
1 polymer ?
#
loop_
_entity_poly.entity_id
_entity_poly.type
_entity_poly.pdbx_seq_one_letter_code
_entity_poly.pdbx_strand_id
1 'polypeptide(L)'
;MGAQPGPVTGPSVRGIVDLSHPVEDGMPVYPGDPAVRIRPATTTGEHGYNVLHVHMGSQSGTHVDAPFHFLEDGARVDALPLELFLAPAVVADVRGKAPRTAITWADLAPVADRLGPGRA
;
A
#
# COMPACT_ATOMS: atom_id res chain seq x y z
N MET A 1 -12.24 -36.76 7.46
CA MET A 1 -11.29 -36.17 8.44
C MET A 1 -10.25 -35.41 7.62
N GLY A 2 -10.41 -34.09 7.48
CA GLY A 2 -9.45 -33.23 6.79
C GLY A 2 -8.25 -32.97 7.70
N ALA A 3 -7.06 -33.20 7.20
CA ALA A 3 -5.83 -32.87 7.91
C ALA A 3 -5.80 -31.35 8.15
N GLN A 4 -5.64 -30.94 9.41
CA GLN A 4 -5.38 -29.53 9.74
C GLN A 4 -4.02 -29.12 9.14
N PRO A 5 -3.91 -27.98 8.48
CA PRO A 5 -2.61 -27.49 8.04
C PRO A 5 -1.71 -27.32 9.28
N GLY A 6 -0.50 -27.86 9.21
CA GLY A 6 0.50 -27.69 10.25
C GLY A 6 0.86 -26.22 10.45
N PRO A 7 1.53 -25.86 11.58
CA PRO A 7 1.91 -24.48 11.87
C PRO A 7 2.80 -23.93 10.73
N VAL A 8 2.37 -22.83 10.14
CA VAL A 8 3.18 -22.08 9.15
C VAL A 8 4.36 -21.48 9.91
N THR A 9 5.56 -22.06 9.76
CA THR A 9 6.80 -21.48 10.25
C THR A 9 7.20 -20.33 9.33
N GLY A 10 6.53 -19.20 9.48
CA GLY A 10 6.92 -17.95 8.84
C GLY A 10 8.04 -17.23 9.61
N PRO A 11 8.67 -16.20 9.01
CA PRO A 11 9.64 -15.38 9.74
C PRO A 11 8.98 -14.78 10.99
N SER A 12 9.68 -14.85 12.13
CA SER A 12 9.18 -14.26 13.37
C SER A 12 9.10 -12.73 13.22
N VAL A 13 7.90 -12.16 13.32
CA VAL A 13 7.71 -10.72 13.34
C VAL A 13 8.24 -10.17 14.67
N ARG A 14 9.32 -9.39 14.63
CA ARG A 14 9.92 -8.78 15.82
C ARG A 14 9.32 -7.42 16.16
N GLY A 15 8.62 -6.79 15.19
CA GLY A 15 7.97 -5.51 15.36
C GLY A 15 7.21 -5.12 14.09
N ILE A 16 6.29 -4.16 14.23
CA ILE A 16 5.53 -3.58 13.14
C ILE A 16 5.82 -2.08 13.17
N VAL A 17 6.15 -1.53 12.00
CA VAL A 17 6.30 -0.08 11.81
C VAL A 17 5.30 0.33 10.75
N ASP A 18 4.39 1.23 11.12
CA ASP A 18 3.44 1.83 10.19
C ASP A 18 4.13 2.97 9.43
N LEU A 19 4.22 2.82 8.11
CA LEU A 19 4.79 3.82 7.20
C LEU A 19 3.71 4.53 6.39
N SER A 20 2.43 4.28 6.69
CA SER A 20 1.31 4.88 5.96
C SER A 20 1.09 6.33 6.36
N HIS A 21 0.67 7.14 5.39
CA HIS A 21 0.12 8.45 5.70
C HIS A 21 -1.29 8.32 6.29
N PRO A 22 -1.67 9.15 7.28
CA PRO A 22 -3.05 9.20 7.76
C PRO A 22 -4.03 9.51 6.62
N VAL A 23 -5.16 8.81 6.62
CA VAL A 23 -6.29 9.15 5.73
C VAL A 23 -7.22 10.07 6.48
N GLU A 24 -7.32 11.32 6.05
CA GLU A 24 -8.09 12.36 6.72
C GLU A 24 -8.87 13.25 5.74
N ASP A 25 -9.89 13.92 6.24
CA ASP A 25 -10.72 14.82 5.43
C ASP A 25 -9.87 15.93 4.82
N GLY A 26 -9.97 16.10 3.50
CA GLY A 26 -9.25 17.14 2.77
C GLY A 26 -7.74 16.90 2.61
N MET A 27 -7.24 15.70 2.89
CA MET A 27 -5.82 15.37 2.65
C MET A 27 -5.43 15.66 1.20
N PRO A 28 -4.15 15.97 0.92
CA PRO A 28 -3.65 16.19 -0.44
C PRO A 28 -3.88 14.96 -1.32
N VAL A 29 -4.29 15.19 -2.56
CA VAL A 29 -4.42 14.19 -3.61
C VAL A 29 -3.63 14.64 -4.84
N TYR A 30 -3.41 13.74 -5.79
CA TYR A 30 -2.81 14.10 -7.07
C TYR A 30 -3.72 15.12 -7.81
N PRO A 31 -3.17 16.14 -8.48
CA PRO A 31 -3.96 17.13 -9.21
C PRO A 31 -4.87 16.48 -10.26
N GLY A 32 -6.19 16.67 -10.09
CA GLY A 32 -7.22 16.08 -10.95
C GLY A 32 -7.94 14.88 -10.32
N ASP A 33 -7.39 14.27 -9.27
CA ASP A 33 -8.03 13.16 -8.58
C ASP A 33 -9.19 13.64 -7.69
N PRO A 34 -10.15 12.74 -7.38
CA PRO A 34 -11.24 13.03 -6.46
C PRO A 34 -10.73 13.46 -5.08
N ALA A 35 -11.22 14.59 -4.59
CA ALA A 35 -10.88 15.06 -3.26
C ALA A 35 -11.39 14.08 -2.18
N VAL A 36 -10.56 13.84 -1.15
CA VAL A 36 -10.98 13.04 0.01
C VAL A 36 -11.98 13.83 0.84
N ARG A 37 -13.11 13.21 1.15
CA ARG A 37 -14.16 13.74 2.01
C ARG A 37 -14.58 12.69 3.02
N ILE A 38 -14.44 13.02 4.29
CA ILE A 38 -14.84 12.15 5.41
C ILE A 38 -15.80 12.92 6.29
N ARG A 39 -17.01 12.38 6.46
CA ARG A 39 -18.09 13.02 7.23
C ARG A 39 -18.80 11.98 8.09
N PRO A 40 -19.29 12.35 9.28
CA PRO A 40 -20.20 11.49 10.02
C PRO A 40 -21.44 11.15 9.18
N ALA A 41 -21.75 9.86 9.09
CA ALA A 41 -23.03 9.36 8.57
C ALA A 41 -23.98 9.06 9.72
N THR A 42 -23.45 8.53 10.85
CA THR A 42 -24.16 8.34 12.11
C THR A 42 -23.27 8.74 13.27
N THR A 43 -23.88 9.10 14.40
CA THR A 43 -23.16 9.44 15.62
C THR A 43 -23.69 8.63 16.80
N THR A 44 -22.84 8.36 17.79
CA THR A 44 -23.24 7.63 19.00
C THR A 44 -24.36 8.36 19.75
N GLY A 45 -24.34 9.71 19.76
CA GLY A 45 -25.34 10.50 20.47
C GLY A 45 -26.76 10.40 19.87
N GLU A 46 -26.88 10.22 18.56
CA GLU A 46 -28.16 10.16 17.85
C GLU A 46 -28.60 8.73 17.53
N HIS A 47 -27.63 7.82 17.27
CA HIS A 47 -27.89 6.51 16.69
C HIS A 47 -27.35 5.36 17.54
N GLY A 48 -26.60 5.64 18.63
CA GLY A 48 -25.95 4.64 19.47
C GLY A 48 -24.67 4.05 18.90
N TYR A 49 -24.24 4.47 17.70
CA TYR A 49 -23.00 4.02 17.02
C TYR A 49 -22.48 5.10 16.07
N ASN A 50 -21.19 5.02 15.75
CA ASN A 50 -20.56 5.94 14.80
C ASN A 50 -20.28 5.24 13.47
N VAL A 51 -20.64 5.89 12.36
CA VAL A 51 -20.26 5.50 11.00
C VAL A 51 -19.79 6.74 10.27
N LEU A 52 -18.73 6.59 9.47
CA LEU A 52 -18.27 7.65 8.58
C LEU A 52 -18.71 7.36 7.14
N HIS A 53 -19.12 8.41 6.44
CA HIS A 53 -19.19 8.40 4.99
C HIS A 53 -17.82 8.79 4.46
N VAL A 54 -17.19 7.90 3.66
CA VAL A 54 -15.87 8.10 3.07
C VAL A 54 -16.04 8.19 1.56
N HIS A 55 -15.57 9.29 0.98
CA HIS A 55 -15.45 9.52 -0.45
C HIS A 55 -13.99 9.81 -0.77
N MET A 56 -13.37 9.00 -1.61
CA MET A 56 -11.97 9.17 -2.01
C MET A 56 -11.68 8.46 -3.33
N GLY A 57 -10.66 8.90 -4.02
CA GLY A 57 -10.11 8.15 -5.14
C GLY A 57 -9.35 6.91 -4.66
N SER A 58 -9.29 5.86 -5.47
CA SER A 58 -8.54 4.63 -5.17
C SER A 58 -7.04 4.87 -4.99
N GLN A 59 -6.52 5.98 -5.51
CA GLN A 59 -5.11 6.37 -5.46
C GLN A 59 -4.84 7.43 -4.39
N SER A 60 -5.69 7.54 -3.38
CA SER A 60 -5.50 8.48 -2.27
C SER A 60 -4.67 7.87 -1.15
N GLY A 61 -3.75 8.67 -0.57
CA GLY A 61 -2.91 8.26 0.55
C GLY A 61 -1.86 7.20 0.18
N THR A 62 -1.48 6.37 1.15
CA THR A 62 -0.54 5.26 0.92
C THR A 62 -1.31 4.08 0.36
N HIS A 63 -1.00 3.68 -0.87
CA HIS A 63 -1.74 2.66 -1.60
C HIS A 63 -0.81 1.82 -2.47
N VAL A 64 -1.35 0.80 -3.08
CA VAL A 64 -0.71 -0.02 -4.12
C VAL A 64 -1.47 0.14 -5.43
N ASP A 65 -0.73 0.16 -6.54
CA ASP A 65 -1.29 0.17 -7.88
C ASP A 65 -1.45 -1.25 -8.41
N ALA A 66 -2.64 -1.57 -8.88
CA ALA A 66 -2.84 -2.76 -9.69
C ALA A 66 -2.55 -2.46 -11.16
N PRO A 67 -2.22 -3.45 -12.01
CA PRO A 67 -2.03 -3.25 -13.45
C PRO A 67 -3.19 -2.52 -14.13
N PHE A 68 -4.42 -2.69 -13.65
CA PHE A 68 -5.61 -2.00 -14.13
C PHE A 68 -5.51 -0.46 -14.03
N HIS A 69 -4.63 0.07 -13.17
CA HIS A 69 -4.45 1.52 -13.06
C HIS A 69 -3.98 2.17 -14.39
N PHE A 70 -3.16 1.47 -15.17
CA PHE A 70 -2.61 1.96 -16.43
C PHE A 70 -2.98 1.11 -17.65
N LEU A 71 -3.54 -0.09 -17.45
CA LEU A 71 -3.88 -1.04 -18.51
C LEU A 71 -5.37 -1.36 -18.44
N GLU A 72 -6.12 -1.06 -19.50
CA GLU A 72 -7.56 -1.26 -19.55
C GLU A 72 -7.97 -2.71 -19.22
N ASP A 73 -7.23 -3.70 -19.73
CA ASP A 73 -7.43 -5.12 -19.46
C ASP A 73 -6.53 -5.66 -18.33
N GLY A 74 -5.91 -4.77 -17.57
CA GLY A 74 -5.04 -5.15 -16.47
C GLY A 74 -5.78 -5.79 -15.30
N ALA A 75 -5.12 -6.68 -14.56
CA ALA A 75 -5.67 -7.28 -13.37
C ALA A 75 -6.01 -6.21 -12.31
N ARG A 76 -7.16 -6.33 -11.65
CA ARG A 76 -7.57 -5.51 -10.51
C ARG A 76 -6.92 -6.02 -9.23
N VAL A 77 -6.89 -5.19 -8.19
CA VAL A 77 -6.21 -5.52 -6.93
C VAL A 77 -6.75 -6.79 -6.26
N ASP A 78 -8.04 -7.06 -6.38
CA ASP A 78 -8.72 -8.24 -5.84
C ASP A 78 -8.37 -9.54 -6.61
N ALA A 79 -7.81 -9.42 -7.81
CA ALA A 79 -7.33 -10.55 -8.62
C ALA A 79 -5.82 -10.80 -8.47
N LEU A 80 -5.10 -9.99 -7.68
CA LEU A 80 -3.67 -10.16 -7.47
C LEU A 80 -3.41 -11.16 -6.33
N PRO A 81 -2.37 -12.03 -6.44
CA PRO A 81 -2.00 -12.94 -5.37
C PRO A 81 -1.51 -12.17 -4.14
N LEU A 82 -1.93 -12.61 -2.95
CA LEU A 82 -1.60 -11.93 -1.67
C LEU A 82 -0.10 -11.88 -1.39
N GLU A 83 0.66 -12.81 -1.94
CA GLU A 83 2.12 -12.90 -1.83
C GLU A 83 2.83 -11.66 -2.39
N LEU A 84 2.18 -10.92 -3.30
CA LEU A 84 2.71 -9.64 -3.80
C LEU A 84 2.70 -8.53 -2.73
N PHE A 85 1.85 -8.67 -1.71
CA PHE A 85 1.68 -7.66 -0.65
C PHE A 85 2.38 -8.03 0.66
N LEU A 86 2.97 -9.22 0.73
CA LEU A 86 3.70 -9.71 1.90
C LEU A 86 4.94 -10.50 1.45
N ALA A 87 6.06 -9.82 1.35
CA ALA A 87 7.31 -10.42 0.91
C ALA A 87 8.51 -9.87 1.70
N PRO A 88 9.65 -10.59 1.76
CA PRO A 88 10.90 -10.02 2.21
C PRO A 88 11.27 -8.82 1.33
N ALA A 89 11.57 -7.69 1.96
CA ALA A 89 11.89 -6.45 1.25
C ALA A 89 13.40 -6.13 1.30
N VAL A 90 13.86 -5.42 0.28
CA VAL A 90 15.20 -4.84 0.21
C VAL A 90 15.08 -3.33 0.21
N VAL A 91 15.67 -2.68 1.22
CA VAL A 91 15.70 -1.22 1.27
C VAL A 91 16.91 -0.71 0.49
N ALA A 92 16.66 0.05 -0.58
CA ALA A 92 17.67 0.79 -1.33
C ALA A 92 17.69 2.25 -0.84
N ASP A 93 18.82 2.69 -0.27
CA ASP A 93 18.96 4.08 0.18
C ASP A 93 19.35 4.98 -1.00
N VAL A 94 18.40 5.74 -1.49
CA VAL A 94 18.57 6.71 -2.60
C VAL A 94 18.49 8.16 -2.13
N ARG A 95 18.63 8.42 -0.83
CA ARG A 95 18.64 9.78 -0.28
C ARG A 95 19.82 10.58 -0.85
N GLY A 96 19.65 11.89 -0.94
CA GLY A 96 20.66 12.81 -1.47
C GLY A 96 20.54 13.07 -2.97
N LYS A 97 19.63 12.41 -3.68
CA LYS A 97 19.32 12.78 -5.08
C LYS A 97 18.59 14.12 -5.13
N ALA A 98 18.84 14.90 -6.17
CA ALA A 98 18.11 16.14 -6.40
C ALA A 98 16.62 15.86 -6.64
N PRO A 99 15.71 16.77 -6.26
CA PRO A 99 14.28 16.62 -6.54
C PRO A 99 14.02 16.38 -8.03
N ARG A 100 13.06 15.52 -8.33
CA ARG A 100 12.62 15.15 -9.71
C ARG A 100 13.70 14.47 -10.57
N THR A 101 14.77 13.96 -9.98
CA THR A 101 15.70 13.08 -10.71
C THR A 101 15.21 11.64 -10.67
N ALA A 102 15.36 10.94 -11.78
CA ALA A 102 14.99 9.53 -11.85
C ALA A 102 15.90 8.68 -10.96
N ILE A 103 15.34 7.66 -10.32
CA ILE A 103 16.09 6.56 -9.74
C ILE A 103 16.45 5.61 -10.89
N THR A 104 17.74 5.36 -11.07
CA THR A 104 18.26 4.53 -12.15
C THR A 104 18.80 3.21 -11.61
N TRP A 105 19.11 2.28 -12.50
CA TRP A 105 19.76 1.02 -12.11
C TRP A 105 21.09 1.23 -11.37
N ALA A 106 21.82 2.27 -11.72
CA ALA A 106 23.08 2.61 -11.03
C ALA A 106 22.86 2.96 -9.54
N ASP A 107 21.72 3.56 -9.21
CA ASP A 107 21.34 3.88 -7.83
C ASP A 107 21.00 2.62 -7.01
N LEU A 108 20.55 1.55 -7.69
CA LEU A 108 20.20 0.27 -7.08
C LEU A 108 21.38 -0.70 -7.02
N ALA A 109 22.49 -0.41 -7.72
CA ALA A 109 23.67 -1.27 -7.77
C ALA A 109 24.18 -1.73 -6.39
N PRO A 110 24.17 -0.91 -5.32
CA PRO A 110 24.62 -1.34 -3.98
C PRO A 110 23.79 -2.47 -3.36
N VAL A 111 22.59 -2.73 -3.87
CA VAL A 111 21.67 -3.77 -3.37
C VAL A 111 21.29 -4.78 -4.44
N ALA A 112 21.89 -4.69 -5.64
CA ALA A 112 21.50 -5.48 -6.81
C ALA A 112 21.59 -7.00 -6.58
N ASP A 113 22.59 -7.47 -5.84
CA ASP A 113 22.77 -8.87 -5.46
C ASP A 113 21.67 -9.41 -4.51
N ARG A 114 20.97 -8.51 -3.86
CA ARG A 114 19.87 -8.83 -2.95
C ARG A 114 18.50 -8.78 -3.62
N LEU A 115 18.42 -8.21 -4.83
CA LEU A 115 17.20 -8.17 -5.63
C LEU A 115 16.98 -9.52 -6.33
N GLY A 116 15.73 -9.94 -6.44
CA GLY A 116 15.40 -11.19 -7.11
C GLY A 116 13.91 -11.54 -6.99
N PRO A 117 13.48 -12.60 -7.68
CA PRO A 117 12.09 -13.05 -7.61
C PRO A 117 11.62 -13.29 -6.18
N GLY A 118 10.38 -12.87 -5.87
CA GLY A 118 9.78 -13.01 -4.54
C GLY A 118 10.33 -12.05 -3.48
N ARG A 119 10.95 -10.95 -3.89
CA ARG A 119 11.39 -9.84 -3.01
C ARG A 119 10.75 -8.53 -3.48
N ALA A 120 10.32 -7.73 -2.51
CA ALA A 120 9.83 -6.37 -2.72
C ALA A 120 10.95 -5.34 -2.47
#